data_72afd027a9cd241e7aec0e9e9b0dbe9d
#
_entry.id   72afd027a9cd241e7aec0e9e9b0dbe9d
#
_cell.length_a   1.000
_cell.length_b   1.000
_cell.length_c   1.000
_cell.angle_alpha   90.00
_cell.angle_beta   90.00
_cell.angle_gamma   90.00
#
_symmetry.space_group_name_H-M   'P 1'
#
loop_
_entity.id
_entity.type
_entity.pdbx_description
1 polymer ?
#
loop_
_entity_poly.entity_id
_entity_poly.type
_entity_poly.pdbx_seq_one_letter_code
_entity_poly.pdbx_strand_id
1 'polypeptide(L)'
;MSNDLTPKERMAIDRQHMPEQDAGARRRTFTEVNLGFTEQLALLEARRCLLCKSPKCISGCPVLVDIPRFINFLAAGNLPAAAESLLSDNALPAVTGRVCPQETQCEEVCVRGVKGAPVAVGYLERYVADWARAHGVGAEQPSAPPSGKRAAVIGSGPAGLTAAGE
;
A
#
# COMPACT_ATOMS: atom_id res chain seq x y z
N MET A 1 19.04 -0.81 -7.70
CA MET A 1 18.87 -1.71 -8.87
C MET A 1 17.91 -1.04 -9.83
N SER A 2 18.24 -0.92 -11.14
CA SER A 2 17.35 -0.31 -12.12
C SER A 2 16.06 -1.14 -12.29
N ASN A 3 14.90 -0.46 -12.41
CA ASN A 3 13.61 -1.12 -12.61
C ASN A 3 13.32 -1.32 -14.12
N ASP A 4 14.35 -1.67 -14.91
CA ASP A 4 14.33 -1.69 -16.38
C ASP A 4 13.74 -2.99 -16.98
N LEU A 5 12.86 -3.66 -16.25
CA LEU A 5 12.20 -4.86 -16.74
C LEU A 5 11.21 -4.53 -17.86
N THR A 6 11.26 -5.29 -18.95
CA THR A 6 10.25 -5.25 -20.00
C THR A 6 8.89 -5.73 -19.50
N PRO A 7 7.78 -5.35 -20.15
CA PRO A 7 6.45 -5.88 -19.79
C PRO A 7 6.37 -7.42 -19.79
N LYS A 8 7.10 -8.09 -20.68
CA LYS A 8 7.15 -9.54 -20.75
C LYS A 8 7.83 -10.15 -19.51
N GLU A 9 8.95 -9.57 -19.08
CA GLU A 9 9.65 -10.02 -17.87
C GLU A 9 8.81 -9.76 -16.62
N ARG A 10 8.14 -8.60 -16.52
CA ARG A 10 7.17 -8.31 -15.44
C ARG A 10 6.03 -9.31 -15.40
N MET A 11 5.51 -9.73 -16.55
CA MET A 11 4.46 -10.73 -16.65
C MET A 11 4.93 -12.14 -16.26
N ALA A 12 6.21 -12.44 -16.36
CA ALA A 12 6.79 -13.74 -15.99
C ALA A 12 6.97 -13.92 -14.47
N ILE A 13 6.88 -12.83 -13.68
CA ILE A 13 6.99 -12.92 -12.22
C ILE A 13 5.64 -13.36 -11.64
N ASP A 14 5.62 -14.44 -10.87
CA ASP A 14 4.42 -14.93 -10.18
C ASP A 14 3.98 -14.00 -9.06
N ARG A 15 2.68 -14.01 -8.73
CA ARG A 15 2.14 -13.29 -7.58
C ARG A 15 2.74 -13.82 -6.30
N GLN A 16 3.25 -12.92 -5.47
CA GLN A 16 3.79 -13.29 -4.18
C GLN A 16 2.67 -13.53 -3.16
N HIS A 17 2.87 -14.54 -2.31
CA HIS A 17 1.95 -14.87 -1.23
C HIS A 17 2.44 -14.27 0.08
N MET A 18 1.52 -13.67 0.82
CA MET A 18 1.83 -13.13 2.14
C MET A 18 2.04 -14.28 3.13
N PRO A 19 3.15 -14.30 3.88
CA PRO A 19 3.35 -15.26 4.94
C PRO A 19 2.27 -15.15 6.02
N GLU A 20 1.84 -16.30 6.54
CA GLU A 20 0.84 -16.40 7.60
C GLU A 20 1.37 -17.22 8.77
N GLN A 21 0.81 -16.97 9.97
CA GLN A 21 1.06 -17.81 11.12
C GLN A 21 0.53 -19.24 10.87
N ASP A 22 1.26 -20.21 11.42
CA ASP A 22 0.80 -21.61 11.45
C ASP A 22 -0.61 -21.73 12.07
N ALA A 23 -1.46 -22.57 11.48
CA ALA A 23 -2.84 -22.72 11.91
C ALA A 23 -2.99 -23.23 13.36
N GLY A 24 -2.03 -24.04 13.86
CA GLY A 24 -2.00 -24.51 15.24
C GLY A 24 -1.52 -23.43 16.22
N ALA A 25 -0.63 -22.54 15.78
CA ALA A 25 -0.11 -21.44 16.58
C ALA A 25 -1.15 -20.30 16.69
N ARG A 26 -1.73 -19.86 15.54
CA ARG A 26 -2.62 -18.69 15.49
C ARG A 26 -3.89 -18.81 16.33
N ARG A 27 -4.40 -20.03 16.57
CA ARG A 27 -5.56 -20.26 17.43
C ARG A 27 -5.31 -20.02 18.92
N ARG A 28 -4.05 -19.80 19.34
CA ARG A 28 -3.63 -19.60 20.73
C ARG A 28 -3.13 -18.20 21.02
N THR A 29 -3.21 -17.30 20.05
CA THR A 29 -2.71 -15.93 20.17
C THR A 29 -3.68 -14.97 19.51
N PHE A 30 -3.62 -13.69 19.93
CA PHE A 30 -4.32 -12.56 19.31
C PHE A 30 -3.40 -11.70 18.44
N THR A 31 -2.18 -12.18 18.17
CA THR A 31 -1.30 -11.49 17.24
C THR A 31 -1.79 -11.62 15.80
N GLU A 32 -1.39 -10.71 14.95
CA GLU A 32 -1.82 -10.62 13.55
C GLU A 32 -1.50 -11.91 12.79
N VAL A 33 -2.49 -12.50 12.11
CA VAL A 33 -2.33 -13.78 11.39
C VAL A 33 -1.45 -13.61 10.17
N ASN A 34 -1.73 -12.62 9.34
CA ASN A 34 -0.91 -12.26 8.19
C ASN A 34 0.35 -11.54 8.67
N LEU A 35 1.52 -12.04 8.33
CA LEU A 35 2.80 -11.55 8.84
C LEU A 35 3.36 -10.35 8.03
N GLY A 36 2.71 -9.98 6.94
CA GLY A 36 3.21 -8.97 6.01
C GLY A 36 4.25 -9.52 5.03
N PHE A 37 4.58 -8.74 4.02
CA PHE A 37 5.68 -9.07 3.13
C PHE A 37 7.03 -8.82 3.81
N THR A 38 8.00 -9.68 3.52
CA THR A 38 9.42 -9.35 3.67
C THR A 38 9.83 -8.36 2.60
N GLU A 39 10.95 -7.66 2.78
CA GLU A 39 11.51 -6.77 1.76
C GLU A 39 11.66 -7.48 0.40
N GLN A 40 12.20 -8.68 0.40
CA GLN A 40 12.40 -9.47 -0.82
C GLN A 40 11.06 -9.74 -1.54
N LEU A 41 10.03 -10.16 -0.82
CA LEU A 41 8.70 -10.41 -1.39
C LEU A 41 8.07 -9.12 -1.92
N ALA A 42 8.19 -8.02 -1.16
CA ALA A 42 7.67 -6.72 -1.58
C ALA A 42 8.33 -6.22 -2.86
N LEU A 43 9.65 -6.31 -2.97
CA LEU A 43 10.38 -5.92 -4.18
C LEU A 43 10.00 -6.78 -5.39
N LEU A 44 9.86 -8.10 -5.21
CA LEU A 44 9.43 -9.00 -6.29
C LEU A 44 8.00 -8.68 -6.74
N GLU A 45 7.07 -8.49 -5.79
CA GLU A 45 5.69 -8.15 -6.11
C GLU A 45 5.58 -6.77 -6.77
N ALA A 46 6.33 -5.78 -6.31
CA ALA A 46 6.36 -4.44 -6.89
C ALA A 46 6.82 -4.45 -8.36
N ARG A 47 7.82 -5.28 -8.69
CA ARG A 47 8.32 -5.45 -10.07
C ARG A 47 7.29 -6.05 -11.02
N ARG A 48 6.21 -6.62 -10.53
CA ARG A 48 5.11 -7.12 -11.36
C ARG A 48 4.26 -6.01 -11.96
N CYS A 49 4.31 -4.80 -11.41
CA CYS A 49 3.53 -3.67 -11.90
C CYS A 49 3.97 -3.28 -13.32
N LEU A 50 3.03 -3.22 -14.27
CA LEU A 50 3.30 -2.89 -15.67
C LEU A 50 3.53 -1.40 -15.92
N LEU A 51 3.38 -0.55 -14.91
CA LEU A 51 3.51 0.92 -15.00
C LEU A 51 2.71 1.49 -16.18
N CYS A 52 1.41 1.16 -16.20
CA CYS A 52 0.50 1.48 -17.28
C CYS A 52 0.44 3.01 -17.56
N LYS A 53 0.37 3.41 -18.84
CA LYS A 53 0.18 4.83 -19.23
C LYS A 53 -1.18 5.38 -18.77
N SER A 54 -2.20 4.53 -18.70
CA SER A 54 -3.54 4.87 -18.20
C SER A 54 -3.91 3.85 -17.11
N PRO A 55 -3.44 4.06 -15.88
CA PRO A 55 -3.55 3.10 -14.79
C PRO A 55 -4.97 3.07 -14.23
N LYS A 56 -5.75 2.06 -14.59
CA LYS A 56 -7.12 1.86 -14.09
C LYS A 56 -7.19 1.63 -12.58
N CYS A 57 -6.11 1.11 -11.98
CA CYS A 57 -6.04 0.89 -10.54
C CYS A 57 -6.21 2.18 -9.72
N ILE A 58 -5.81 3.35 -10.25
CA ILE A 58 -6.07 4.65 -9.58
C ILE A 58 -7.57 4.90 -9.51
N SER A 59 -8.30 4.78 -10.60
CA SER A 59 -9.76 4.97 -10.61
C SER A 59 -10.52 3.86 -9.87
N GLY A 60 -9.91 2.70 -9.66
CA GLY A 60 -10.43 1.64 -8.82
C GLY A 60 -10.20 1.85 -7.32
N CYS A 61 -9.38 2.84 -6.96
CA CYS A 61 -9.13 3.21 -5.56
C CYS A 61 -10.10 4.33 -5.15
N PRO A 62 -10.92 4.16 -4.08
CA PRO A 62 -11.86 5.20 -3.62
C PRO A 62 -11.21 6.54 -3.25
N VAL A 63 -9.95 6.52 -2.82
CA VAL A 63 -9.17 7.72 -2.45
C VAL A 63 -8.13 8.10 -3.52
N LEU A 64 -8.17 7.46 -4.70
CA LEU A 64 -7.37 7.79 -5.88
C LEU A 64 -5.85 7.77 -5.65
N VAL A 65 -5.35 6.86 -4.82
CA VAL A 65 -3.90 6.67 -4.62
C VAL A 65 -3.20 6.48 -5.96
N ASP A 66 -2.10 7.21 -6.20
CA ASP A 66 -1.23 6.99 -7.35
C ASP A 66 -0.41 5.70 -7.18
N ILE A 67 -1.14 4.58 -7.36
CA ILE A 67 -0.62 3.22 -7.16
C ILE A 67 0.64 2.95 -7.98
N PRO A 68 0.72 3.27 -9.30
CA PRO A 68 1.94 3.04 -10.06
C PRO A 68 3.13 3.83 -9.53
N ARG A 69 2.92 5.04 -9.01
CA ARG A 69 3.99 5.91 -8.51
C ARG A 69 4.67 5.32 -7.28
N PHE A 70 3.92 4.97 -6.23
CA PHE A 70 4.54 4.41 -5.04
C PHE A 70 5.14 3.02 -5.31
N ILE A 71 4.50 2.19 -6.14
CA ILE A 71 5.03 0.88 -6.53
C ILE A 71 6.33 1.01 -7.35
N ASN A 72 6.44 2.01 -8.22
CA ASN A 72 7.66 2.25 -8.98
C ASN A 72 8.84 2.63 -8.08
N PHE A 73 8.62 3.50 -7.10
CA PHE A 73 9.64 3.82 -6.09
C PHE A 73 10.03 2.58 -5.28
N LEU A 74 9.06 1.79 -4.85
CA LEU A 74 9.31 0.54 -4.13
C LEU A 74 10.12 -0.44 -4.98
N ALA A 75 9.74 -0.67 -6.24
CA ALA A 75 10.46 -1.56 -7.15
C ALA A 75 11.90 -1.14 -7.41
N ALA A 76 12.19 0.15 -7.31
CA ALA A 76 13.54 0.72 -7.38
C ALA A 76 14.31 0.62 -6.05
N GLY A 77 13.68 0.14 -4.96
CA GLY A 77 14.26 0.09 -3.62
C GLY A 77 14.27 1.43 -2.88
N ASN A 78 13.58 2.44 -3.41
CA ASN A 78 13.48 3.76 -2.78
C ASN A 78 12.26 3.83 -1.85
N LEU A 79 12.39 3.21 -0.67
CA LEU A 79 11.33 3.14 0.34
C LEU A 79 10.90 4.50 0.89
N PRO A 80 11.80 5.46 1.15
CA PRO A 80 11.37 6.80 1.58
C PRO A 80 10.43 7.45 0.55
N ALA A 81 10.80 7.49 -0.73
CA ALA A 81 9.96 8.08 -1.78
C ALA A 81 8.65 7.31 -1.99
N ALA A 82 8.67 5.98 -1.82
CA ALA A 82 7.45 5.16 -1.87
C ALA A 82 6.49 5.53 -0.73
N ALA A 83 7.02 5.71 0.49
CA ALA A 83 6.25 6.10 1.67
C ALA A 83 5.69 7.51 1.54
N GLU A 84 6.49 8.49 1.15
CA GLU A 84 6.05 9.87 0.91
C GLU A 84 4.95 9.93 -0.13
N SER A 85 5.14 9.22 -1.26
CA SER A 85 4.13 9.14 -2.32
C SER A 85 2.81 8.54 -1.82
N LEU A 86 2.86 7.49 -1.02
CA LEU A 86 1.67 6.83 -0.48
C LEU A 86 0.95 7.71 0.55
N LEU A 87 1.70 8.31 1.47
CA LEU A 87 1.17 9.18 2.53
C LEU A 87 0.61 10.50 1.99
N SER A 88 1.07 10.98 0.83
CA SER A 88 0.49 12.17 0.20
C SER A 88 -0.93 11.94 -0.32
N ASP A 89 -1.31 10.70 -0.61
CA ASP A 89 -2.60 10.37 -1.21
C ASP A 89 -3.54 9.64 -0.22
N ASN A 90 -3.00 9.08 0.87
CA ASN A 90 -3.75 8.28 1.84
C ASN A 90 -3.24 8.53 3.27
N ALA A 91 -4.08 9.09 4.13
CA ALA A 91 -3.76 9.38 5.52
C ALA A 91 -3.63 8.11 6.40
N LEU A 92 -4.21 6.98 6.00
CA LEU A 92 -4.27 5.75 6.81
C LEU A 92 -3.79 4.47 6.06
N PRO A 93 -2.64 4.49 5.36
CA PRO A 93 -2.26 3.35 4.52
C PRO A 93 -1.97 2.07 5.32
N ALA A 94 -1.57 2.18 6.59
CA ALA A 94 -1.38 1.03 7.47
C ALA A 94 -2.70 0.31 7.79
N VAL A 95 -3.83 1.04 7.78
CA VAL A 95 -5.17 0.48 8.00
C VAL A 95 -5.73 -0.05 6.69
N THR A 96 -5.75 0.79 5.64
CA THR A 96 -6.33 0.44 4.34
C THR A 96 -5.63 -0.74 3.68
N GLY A 97 -4.32 -0.85 3.79
CA GLY A 97 -3.55 -2.01 3.33
C GLY A 97 -3.90 -3.35 4.02
N ARG A 98 -4.66 -3.28 5.13
CA ARG A 98 -5.15 -4.47 5.86
C ARG A 98 -6.63 -4.76 5.67
N VAL A 99 -7.47 -3.72 5.48
CA VAL A 99 -8.93 -3.87 5.57
C VAL A 99 -9.68 -3.54 4.29
N CYS A 100 -9.07 -2.88 3.31
CA CYS A 100 -9.70 -2.64 2.02
C CYS A 100 -10.00 -3.97 1.30
N PRO A 101 -11.17 -4.13 0.69
CA PRO A 101 -11.47 -5.26 -0.19
C PRO A 101 -10.82 -5.03 -1.57
N GLN A 102 -9.50 -5.07 -1.64
CA GLN A 102 -8.70 -4.71 -2.82
C GLN A 102 -9.08 -5.52 -4.06
N GLU A 103 -9.50 -6.78 -3.86
CA GLU A 103 -9.93 -7.71 -4.92
C GLU A 103 -11.17 -7.23 -5.66
N THR A 104 -11.98 -6.36 -5.07
CA THR A 104 -13.16 -5.72 -5.69
C THR A 104 -12.95 -4.23 -6.00
N GLN A 105 -11.74 -3.74 -5.87
CA GLN A 105 -11.35 -2.34 -6.07
C GLN A 105 -10.16 -2.22 -7.04
N CYS A 106 -9.00 -1.77 -6.52
CA CYS A 106 -7.81 -1.53 -7.34
C CYS A 106 -7.26 -2.78 -8.02
N GLU A 107 -7.35 -3.95 -7.40
CA GLU A 107 -6.87 -5.21 -7.97
C GLU A 107 -7.80 -5.75 -9.05
N GLU A 108 -9.14 -5.59 -8.90
CA GLU A 108 -10.13 -6.02 -9.91
C GLU A 108 -9.87 -5.39 -11.27
N VAL A 109 -9.54 -4.10 -11.28
CA VAL A 109 -9.31 -3.35 -12.53
C VAL A 109 -7.85 -3.36 -12.99
N CYS A 110 -6.99 -4.10 -12.30
CA CYS A 110 -5.58 -4.22 -12.65
C CYS A 110 -5.41 -4.91 -14.01
N VAL A 111 -4.78 -4.23 -14.97
CA VAL A 111 -4.56 -4.74 -16.34
C VAL A 111 -3.84 -6.09 -16.34
N ARG A 112 -2.94 -6.31 -15.37
CA ARG A 112 -2.25 -7.59 -15.24
C ARG A 112 -3.22 -8.74 -14.95
N GLY A 113 -4.33 -8.47 -14.25
CA GLY A 113 -5.37 -9.45 -13.94
C GLY A 113 -6.07 -10.05 -15.16
N VAL A 114 -5.98 -9.40 -16.34
CA VAL A 114 -6.58 -9.90 -17.58
C VAL A 114 -5.90 -11.19 -18.09
N LYS A 115 -4.59 -11.35 -17.86
CA LYS A 115 -3.81 -12.50 -18.35
C LYS A 115 -3.05 -13.23 -17.24
N GLY A 116 -3.44 -13.04 -16.00
CA GLY A 116 -2.80 -13.66 -14.82
C GLY A 116 -3.35 -13.07 -13.54
N ALA A 117 -2.62 -13.19 -12.44
CA ALA A 117 -3.02 -12.58 -11.18
C ALA A 117 -2.71 -11.07 -11.16
N PRO A 118 -3.60 -10.21 -10.63
CA PRO A 118 -3.31 -8.79 -10.42
C PRO A 118 -2.10 -8.57 -9.51
N VAL A 119 -1.59 -7.35 -9.44
CA VAL A 119 -0.58 -6.96 -8.46
C VAL A 119 -1.25 -6.89 -7.09
N ALA A 120 -0.60 -7.45 -6.05
CA ALA A 120 -1.08 -7.43 -4.68
C ALA A 120 -0.92 -6.03 -4.05
N VAL A 121 -1.72 -5.08 -4.52
CA VAL A 121 -1.58 -3.65 -4.20
C VAL A 121 -1.67 -3.41 -2.70
N GLY A 122 -2.68 -3.97 -2.02
CA GLY A 122 -2.86 -3.76 -0.59
C GLY A 122 -1.73 -4.37 0.26
N TYR A 123 -1.14 -5.48 -0.19
CA TYR A 123 0.01 -6.06 0.52
C TYR A 123 1.25 -5.16 0.39
N LEU A 124 1.45 -4.53 -0.77
CA LEU A 124 2.51 -3.55 -0.98
C LEU A 124 2.26 -2.27 -0.20
N GLU A 125 1.03 -1.78 -0.18
CA GLU A 125 0.60 -0.63 0.61
C GLU A 125 0.88 -0.86 2.10
N ARG A 126 0.45 -2.01 2.64
CA ARG A 126 0.76 -2.42 4.00
C ARG A 126 2.26 -2.42 4.29
N TYR A 127 3.05 -3.04 3.40
CA TYR A 127 4.51 -3.12 3.59
C TYR A 127 5.16 -1.74 3.67
N VAL A 128 4.81 -0.85 2.72
CA VAL A 128 5.35 0.53 2.70
C VAL A 128 4.92 1.32 3.92
N ALA A 129 3.65 1.20 4.35
CA ALA A 129 3.12 1.88 5.51
C ALA A 129 3.75 1.40 6.83
N ASP A 130 3.93 0.09 6.98
CA ASP A 130 4.61 -0.49 8.16
C ASP A 130 6.09 -0.08 8.22
N TRP A 131 6.76 -0.04 7.07
CA TRP A 131 8.11 0.47 6.96
C TRP A 131 8.19 1.96 7.31
N ALA A 132 7.29 2.80 6.78
CA ALA A 132 7.24 4.23 7.06
C ALA A 132 7.08 4.49 8.56
N ARG A 133 6.16 3.79 9.21
CA ARG A 133 5.94 3.89 10.66
C ARG A 133 7.17 3.49 11.46
N ALA A 134 7.85 2.42 11.08
CA ALA A 134 9.06 1.96 11.79
C ALA A 134 10.24 2.93 11.66
N HIS A 135 10.27 3.75 10.59
CA HIS A 135 11.34 4.71 10.32
C HIS A 135 10.93 6.17 10.58
N GLY A 136 9.76 6.41 11.16
CA GLY A 136 9.27 7.77 11.48
C GLY A 136 8.94 8.63 10.26
N VAL A 137 8.77 8.05 9.07
CA VAL A 137 8.40 8.80 7.87
C VAL A 137 6.94 9.23 7.97
N GLY A 138 6.68 10.53 7.76
CA GLY A 138 5.35 11.12 7.85
C GLY A 138 4.91 11.47 9.29
N ALA A 139 5.76 11.25 10.31
CA ALA A 139 5.43 11.58 11.69
C ALA A 139 5.42 13.11 11.96
N GLU A 140 6.17 13.87 11.20
CA GLU A 140 6.24 15.32 11.29
C GLU A 140 5.68 15.96 10.01
N GLN A 141 4.38 16.19 9.98
CA GLN A 141 3.82 17.11 9.00
C GLN A 141 3.84 18.55 9.58
N PRO A 142 4.31 19.54 8.81
CA PRO A 142 4.25 20.92 9.27
C PRO A 142 2.78 21.31 9.43
N SER A 143 2.34 21.53 10.68
CA SER A 143 1.00 22.00 10.94
C SER A 143 0.86 23.46 10.48
N ALA A 144 -0.26 23.79 9.87
CA ALA A 144 -0.60 25.18 9.55
C ALA A 144 -0.61 26.05 10.83
N PRO A 145 -0.30 27.35 10.75
CA PRO A 145 -0.41 28.24 11.90
C PRO A 145 -1.81 28.16 12.54
N PRO A 146 -1.91 28.24 13.87
CA PRO A 146 -3.20 28.15 14.55
C PRO A 146 -4.19 29.21 14.04
N SER A 147 -5.34 28.79 13.55
CA SER A 147 -6.40 29.68 13.07
C SER A 147 -7.23 30.34 14.19
N GLY A 148 -7.03 29.96 15.42
CA GLY A 148 -7.86 30.33 16.57
C GLY A 148 -9.22 29.63 16.65
N LYS A 149 -9.58 28.84 15.64
CA LYS A 149 -10.81 28.04 15.61
C LYS A 149 -10.58 26.71 16.35
N ARG A 150 -11.66 26.17 16.90
CA ARG A 150 -11.66 24.83 17.52
C ARG A 150 -12.57 23.91 16.71
N ALA A 151 -12.09 22.73 16.38
CA ALA A 151 -12.87 21.65 15.81
C ALA A 151 -12.81 20.43 16.73
N ALA A 152 -13.86 19.63 16.75
CA ALA A 152 -13.88 18.36 17.48
C ALA A 152 -14.31 17.24 16.53
N VAL A 153 -13.55 16.15 16.50
CA VAL A 153 -13.90 14.94 15.76
C VAL A 153 -14.38 13.90 16.77
N ILE A 154 -15.63 13.43 16.61
CA ILE A 154 -16.24 12.44 17.50
C ILE A 154 -16.21 11.09 16.82
N GLY A 155 -15.48 10.15 17.40
CA GLY A 155 -15.27 8.80 16.89
C GLY A 155 -13.84 8.54 16.44
N SER A 156 -13.33 7.33 16.76
CA SER A 156 -11.97 6.86 16.42
C SER A 156 -11.96 5.78 15.34
N GLY A 157 -13.04 5.69 14.55
CA GLY A 157 -13.08 4.85 13.36
C GLY A 157 -12.30 5.48 12.20
N PRO A 158 -12.15 4.76 11.07
CA PRO A 158 -11.36 5.24 9.93
C PRO A 158 -11.75 6.65 9.45
N ALA A 159 -13.05 6.95 9.37
CA ALA A 159 -13.54 8.27 8.96
C ALA A 159 -13.12 9.38 9.93
N GLY A 160 -13.26 9.15 11.25
CA GLY A 160 -12.85 10.13 12.26
C GLY A 160 -11.34 10.35 12.30
N LEU A 161 -10.56 9.27 12.17
CA LEU A 161 -9.10 9.35 12.14
C LEU A 161 -8.60 10.09 10.89
N THR A 162 -9.20 9.82 9.71
CA THR A 162 -8.87 10.55 8.47
C THR A 162 -9.21 12.03 8.61
N ALA A 163 -10.43 12.36 9.06
CA ALA A 163 -10.85 13.75 9.23
C ALA A 163 -10.03 14.53 10.29
N ALA A 164 -9.41 13.84 11.24
CA ALA A 164 -8.53 14.47 12.24
C ALA A 164 -7.09 14.60 11.77
N GLY A 165 -6.66 13.82 10.77
CA GLY A 165 -5.32 13.82 10.20
C GLY A 165 -5.15 14.83 9.06
N GLU A 166 -6.23 15.21 8.38
CA GLU A 166 -6.26 16.24 7.35
C GLU A 166 -6.30 17.67 7.97
#